data_4459e799ecd904d07c0575af939a546b
#
_entry.id   4459e799ecd904d07c0575af939a546b
#
_cell.length_a   1.000
_cell.length_b   1.000
_cell.length_c   1.000
_cell.angle_alpha   90.00
_cell.angle_beta   90.00
_cell.angle_gamma   90.00
#
_symmetry.space_group_name_H-M   'P 1'
#
loop_
_entity.id
_entity.type
_entity.pdbx_description
1 polymer ?
#
loop_
_entity_poly.entity_id
_entity_poly.type
_entity_poly.pdbx_seq_one_letter_code
_entity_poly.pdbx_strand_id
1 'polypeptide(L)'
;NAGVSFFQSERIYIADKRSAKQMATNVEGPFFLTRELLPKLVEGSRVIQISSGAAHNGKKGIGLYCTSKAALFMLGQILKDELAKQGVWFGTVIPGQVDTPMQAEIRAIDPEIMPMVEQWREYKTTGSLFEPEFVAQFLEWLLLEVHGAQLGEREWNIRDSEWQHASQRLA
;
A
#
# COMPACT_ATOMS: atom_id res chain seq x y z
N ASN A 1 5.47 7.89 -1.03
CA ASN A 1 5.02 6.72 -1.77
C ASN A 1 3.86 7.10 -2.70
N ALA A 2 4.08 7.09 -4.00
CA ALA A 2 3.10 7.46 -4.99
C ALA A 2 2.48 6.19 -5.57
N GLY A 3 1.23 5.90 -5.23
CA GLY A 3 0.43 4.89 -5.91
C GLY A 3 -0.52 5.58 -6.87
N VAL A 4 -0.73 5.01 -8.03
CA VAL A 4 -1.78 5.43 -8.96
C VAL A 4 -2.74 4.28 -9.21
N SER A 5 -4.02 4.59 -9.36
CA SER A 5 -5.01 3.64 -9.84
C SER A 5 -5.73 4.23 -11.04
N PHE A 6 -5.94 3.41 -12.04
CA PHE A 6 -6.74 3.75 -13.20
C PHE A 6 -7.94 2.80 -13.25
N PHE A 7 -9.12 3.38 -13.23
CA PHE A 7 -10.38 2.67 -13.21
C PHE A 7 -10.89 2.55 -14.64
N GLN A 8 -11.29 1.37 -15.08
CA GLN A 8 -11.67 1.13 -16.46
C GLN A 8 -12.95 0.34 -16.61
N SER A 9 -13.63 0.67 -17.72
CA SER A 9 -14.82 0.02 -18.25
C SER A 9 -14.59 -1.45 -18.62
N GLU A 10 -15.66 -2.17 -18.87
CA GLU A 10 -15.92 -3.60 -19.09
C GLU A 10 -14.91 -4.46 -19.88
N ARG A 11 -13.83 -3.91 -20.43
CA ARG A 11 -12.87 -4.67 -21.22
C ARG A 11 -11.54 -4.82 -20.48
N ILE A 12 -11.03 -6.05 -20.45
CA ILE A 12 -9.66 -6.34 -20.00
C ILE A 12 -8.70 -5.73 -21.02
N TYR A 13 -8.28 -4.47 -20.79
CA TYR A 13 -7.22 -3.84 -21.57
C TYR A 13 -5.89 -4.08 -20.85
N ILE A 14 -5.13 -5.03 -21.39
CA ILE A 14 -3.82 -5.40 -20.81
C ILE A 14 -2.69 -4.48 -21.31
N ALA A 15 -2.93 -3.64 -22.30
CA ALA A 15 -1.85 -2.84 -22.92
C ALA A 15 -2.32 -1.49 -23.45
N ASP A 16 -2.65 -0.56 -22.56
CA ASP A 16 -2.72 0.85 -22.92
C ASP A 16 -1.67 1.68 -22.15
N LYS A 17 -1.52 2.96 -22.52
CA LYS A 17 -0.56 3.86 -21.85
C LYS A 17 -0.82 4.01 -20.34
N ARG A 18 -2.04 3.77 -19.88
CA ARG A 18 -2.44 3.84 -18.47
C ARG A 18 -1.94 2.62 -17.72
N SER A 19 -2.04 1.42 -18.32
CA SER A 19 -1.48 0.19 -17.76
C SER A 19 0.02 0.31 -17.54
N ALA A 20 0.75 0.76 -18.57
CA ALA A 20 2.19 0.97 -18.48
C ALA A 20 2.53 1.97 -17.35
N LYS A 21 1.83 3.11 -17.29
CA LYS A 21 2.04 4.11 -16.24
C LYS A 21 1.77 3.55 -14.83
N GLN A 22 0.71 2.75 -14.67
CA GLN A 22 0.38 2.16 -13.38
C GLN A 22 1.43 1.15 -12.92
N MET A 23 1.90 0.29 -13.81
CA MET A 23 2.98 -0.65 -13.50
C MET A 23 4.29 0.07 -13.21
N ALA A 24 4.67 1.04 -14.03
CA ALA A 24 5.86 1.85 -13.81
C ALA A 24 5.83 2.57 -12.45
N THR A 25 4.69 3.17 -12.08
CA THR A 25 4.58 3.91 -10.81
C THR A 25 4.49 2.98 -9.61
N ASN A 26 3.70 1.90 -9.69
CA ASN A 26 3.38 1.08 -8.53
C ASN A 26 4.39 -0.04 -8.30
N VAL A 27 5.14 -0.47 -9.32
CA VAL A 27 6.08 -1.60 -9.24
C VAL A 27 7.50 -1.16 -9.54
N GLU A 28 7.76 -0.64 -10.75
CA GLU A 28 9.11 -0.27 -11.18
C GLU A 28 9.68 0.88 -10.33
N GLY A 29 8.86 1.90 -10.04
CA GLY A 29 9.26 3.05 -9.22
C GLY A 29 9.80 2.64 -7.84
N PRO A 30 9.04 1.90 -7.01
CA PRO A 30 9.54 1.38 -5.74
C PRO A 30 10.79 0.50 -5.87
N PHE A 31 10.84 -0.36 -6.89
CA PHE A 31 12.01 -1.19 -7.15
C PHE A 31 13.26 -0.36 -7.44
N PHE A 32 13.19 0.52 -8.43
CA PHE A 32 14.34 1.36 -8.80
C PHE A 32 14.75 2.31 -7.69
N LEU A 33 13.78 2.90 -6.97
CA LEU A 33 14.07 3.75 -5.82
C LEU A 33 14.83 2.98 -4.74
N THR A 34 14.39 1.78 -4.40
CA THR A 34 15.08 0.93 -3.41
C THR A 34 16.49 0.59 -3.89
N ARG A 35 16.66 0.20 -5.15
CA ARG A 35 17.96 -0.11 -5.75
C ARG A 35 18.92 1.09 -5.70
N GLU A 36 18.47 2.28 -6.07
CA GLU A 36 19.31 3.49 -6.06
C GLU A 36 19.68 3.94 -4.63
N LEU A 37 18.84 3.57 -3.63
CA LEU A 37 19.12 3.86 -2.23
C LEU A 37 20.01 2.81 -1.56
N LEU A 38 20.16 1.61 -2.14
CA LEU A 38 20.96 0.52 -1.54
C LEU A 38 22.34 0.97 -1.00
N PRO A 39 23.15 1.79 -1.73
CA PRO A 39 24.44 2.22 -1.23
C PRO A 39 24.38 3.12 0.02
N LYS A 40 23.20 3.64 0.36
CA LYS A 40 22.94 4.49 1.52
C LYS A 40 22.28 3.76 2.68
N LEU A 41 21.77 2.56 2.43
CA LEU A 41 21.18 1.72 3.46
C LEU A 41 22.31 1.03 4.23
N VAL A 42 22.34 1.25 5.53
CA VAL A 42 23.31 0.66 6.45
C VAL A 42 22.59 -0.30 7.40
N GLU A 43 23.34 -1.09 8.15
CA GLU A 43 22.77 -1.94 9.22
C GLU A 43 21.86 -1.10 10.14
N GLY A 44 20.67 -1.62 10.41
CA GLY A 44 19.63 -0.93 11.16
C GLY A 44 18.71 -0.02 10.34
N SER A 45 19.03 0.25 9.07
CA SER A 45 18.11 1.00 8.19
C SER A 45 16.76 0.31 8.07
N ARG A 46 15.70 1.09 7.91
CA ARG A 46 14.33 0.60 7.80
C ARG A 46 13.68 1.10 6.51
N VAL A 47 13.03 0.20 5.81
CA VAL A 47 12.28 0.49 4.57
C VAL A 47 10.86 0.00 4.75
N ILE A 48 9.88 0.86 4.49
CA ILE A 48 8.46 0.48 4.48
C ILE A 48 7.91 0.61 3.06
N GLN A 49 7.33 -0.48 2.57
CA GLN A 49 6.61 -0.54 1.31
C GLN A 49 5.10 -0.49 1.55
N ILE A 50 4.44 0.50 0.94
CA ILE A 50 2.99 0.63 1.05
C ILE A 50 2.29 -0.32 0.08
N SER A 51 1.71 -1.37 0.64
CA SER A 51 0.90 -2.39 -0.02
C SER A 51 -0.59 -1.97 -0.08
N SER A 52 -1.45 -2.93 -0.24
CA SER A 52 -2.91 -2.79 -0.21
C SER A 52 -3.56 -4.15 0.00
N GLY A 53 -4.71 -4.20 0.64
CA GLY A 53 -5.55 -5.40 0.64
C GLY A 53 -5.94 -5.89 -0.75
N ALA A 54 -5.83 -5.03 -1.77
CA ALA A 54 -6.01 -5.39 -3.17
C ALA A 54 -4.87 -6.28 -3.73
N ALA A 55 -3.75 -6.40 -3.03
CA ALA A 55 -2.67 -7.31 -3.39
C ALA A 55 -3.06 -8.79 -3.25
N HIS A 56 -4.00 -9.08 -2.35
CA HIS A 56 -4.41 -10.43 -1.99
C HIS A 56 -5.80 -10.82 -2.53
N ASN A 57 -6.58 -9.83 -2.97
CA ASN A 57 -7.96 -10.05 -3.39
C ASN A 57 -8.25 -9.30 -4.69
N GLY A 58 -8.52 -10.03 -5.77
CA GLY A 58 -8.96 -9.46 -7.03
C GLY A 58 -10.33 -8.80 -6.88
N LYS A 59 -10.48 -7.59 -7.47
CA LYS A 59 -11.72 -6.81 -7.40
C LYS A 59 -12.13 -6.35 -8.79
N LYS A 60 -13.40 -6.59 -9.15
CA LYS A 60 -13.97 -6.12 -10.43
C LYS A 60 -13.81 -4.59 -10.52
N GLY A 61 -13.45 -4.10 -11.69
CA GLY A 61 -13.28 -2.66 -11.96
C GLY A 61 -11.90 -2.09 -11.65
N ILE A 62 -11.09 -2.77 -10.82
CA ILE A 62 -9.72 -2.34 -10.47
C ILE A 62 -8.67 -3.44 -10.66
N GLY A 63 -8.88 -4.34 -11.63
CA GLY A 63 -8.02 -5.51 -11.84
C GLY A 63 -6.54 -5.15 -12.03
N LEU A 64 -6.24 -4.12 -12.83
CA LEU A 64 -4.86 -3.68 -13.04
C LEU A 64 -4.20 -3.16 -11.75
N TYR A 65 -4.96 -2.43 -10.93
CA TYR A 65 -4.48 -1.99 -9.61
C TYR A 65 -4.18 -3.20 -8.72
N CYS A 66 -5.09 -4.18 -8.63
CA CYS A 66 -4.86 -5.42 -7.89
C CYS A 66 -3.59 -6.12 -8.37
N THR A 67 -3.43 -6.28 -9.69
CA THR A 67 -2.24 -6.89 -10.29
C THR A 67 -0.96 -6.14 -9.92
N SER A 68 -0.96 -4.81 -10.01
CA SER A 68 0.22 -4.01 -9.65
C SER A 68 0.57 -4.11 -8.16
N LYS A 69 -0.44 -4.16 -7.29
CA LYS A 69 -0.22 -4.32 -5.84
C LYS A 69 0.22 -5.74 -5.47
N ALA A 70 -0.27 -6.77 -6.16
CA ALA A 70 0.22 -8.15 -6.00
C ALA A 70 1.68 -8.29 -6.43
N ALA A 71 2.06 -7.70 -7.57
CA ALA A 71 3.44 -7.66 -8.04
C ALA A 71 4.35 -6.91 -7.05
N LEU A 72 3.90 -5.74 -6.56
CA LEU A 72 4.62 -4.97 -5.54
C LEU A 72 4.78 -5.76 -4.24
N PHE A 73 3.74 -6.46 -3.77
CA PHE A 73 3.82 -7.29 -2.58
C PHE A 73 4.85 -8.40 -2.73
N MET A 74 4.84 -9.13 -3.86
CA MET A 74 5.83 -10.18 -4.14
C MET A 74 7.26 -9.62 -4.19
N LEU A 75 7.45 -8.46 -4.82
CA LEU A 75 8.73 -7.76 -4.83
C LEU A 75 9.20 -7.45 -3.39
N GLY A 76 8.29 -7.01 -2.53
CA GLY A 76 8.58 -6.75 -1.12
C GLY A 76 9.06 -7.98 -0.36
N GLN A 77 8.48 -9.16 -0.64
CA GLN A 77 8.95 -10.42 -0.02
C GLN A 77 10.41 -10.74 -0.43
N ILE A 78 10.74 -10.52 -1.70
CA ILE A 78 12.11 -10.75 -2.22
C ILE A 78 13.09 -9.75 -1.59
N LEU A 79 12.76 -8.46 -1.62
CA LEU A 79 13.61 -7.40 -1.06
C LEU A 79 13.83 -7.56 0.44
N LYS A 80 12.83 -8.00 1.18
CA LYS A 80 12.97 -8.33 2.61
C LYS A 80 14.09 -9.34 2.84
N ASP A 81 14.08 -10.45 2.11
CA ASP A 81 15.05 -11.53 2.29
C ASP A 81 16.46 -11.14 1.80
N GLU A 82 16.55 -10.36 0.74
CA GLU A 82 17.83 -9.85 0.21
C GLU A 82 18.46 -8.81 1.13
N LEU A 83 17.67 -7.85 1.63
CA LEU A 83 18.15 -6.75 2.46
C LEU A 83 18.46 -7.18 3.89
N ALA A 84 17.79 -8.20 4.41
CA ALA A 84 18.07 -8.77 5.73
C ALA A 84 19.53 -9.20 5.90
N LYS A 85 20.18 -9.67 4.83
CA LYS A 85 21.60 -10.03 4.82
C LYS A 85 22.55 -8.85 5.07
N GLN A 86 22.06 -7.63 4.85
CA GLN A 86 22.80 -6.38 5.08
C GLN A 86 22.39 -5.70 6.39
N GLY A 87 21.57 -6.38 7.21
CA GLY A 87 21.02 -5.81 8.45
C GLY A 87 19.98 -4.70 8.20
N VAL A 88 19.40 -4.64 7.00
CA VAL A 88 18.34 -3.68 6.65
C VAL A 88 16.98 -4.33 6.85
N TRP A 89 16.11 -3.67 7.61
CA TRP A 89 14.78 -4.16 7.93
C TRP A 89 13.76 -3.66 6.90
N PHE A 90 13.07 -4.59 6.25
CA PHE A 90 12.07 -4.28 5.23
C PHE A 90 10.69 -4.74 5.67
N GLY A 91 9.72 -3.82 5.70
CA GLY A 91 8.33 -4.08 6.07
C GLY A 91 7.34 -3.74 4.97
N THR A 92 6.26 -4.49 4.90
CA THR A 92 5.14 -4.25 3.99
C THR A 92 3.91 -3.86 4.81
N VAL A 93 3.16 -2.84 4.35
CA VAL A 93 2.10 -2.21 5.13
C VAL A 93 0.83 -2.03 4.31
N ILE A 94 -0.31 -2.40 4.89
CA ILE A 94 -1.66 -2.06 4.42
C ILE A 94 -2.17 -0.84 5.22
N PRO A 95 -2.25 0.36 4.60
CA PRO A 95 -2.63 1.60 5.28
C PRO A 95 -4.14 1.75 5.51
N GLY A 96 -4.95 0.77 5.08
CA GLY A 96 -6.40 0.87 5.11
C GLY A 96 -6.98 1.78 4.01
N GLN A 97 -8.23 2.20 4.22
CA GLN A 97 -8.93 3.15 3.34
C GLN A 97 -8.68 4.57 3.84
N VAL A 98 -7.78 5.29 3.17
CA VAL A 98 -7.35 6.64 3.56
C VAL A 98 -8.15 7.70 2.80
N ASP A 99 -8.64 8.74 3.46
CA ASP A 99 -9.38 9.83 2.81
C ASP A 99 -8.44 10.70 1.97
N THR A 100 -8.35 10.39 0.69
CA THR A 100 -7.44 11.00 -0.28
C THR A 100 -8.17 11.34 -1.56
N PRO A 101 -7.59 12.17 -2.46
CA PRO A 101 -8.14 12.41 -3.80
C PRO A 101 -8.40 11.12 -4.58
N MET A 102 -7.55 10.10 -4.46
CA MET A 102 -7.76 8.78 -5.07
C MET A 102 -9.07 8.13 -4.60
N GLN A 103 -9.41 8.27 -3.33
CA GLN A 103 -10.68 7.80 -2.78
C GLN A 103 -11.88 8.53 -3.39
N ALA A 104 -11.76 9.83 -3.64
CA ALA A 104 -12.81 10.60 -4.31
C ALA A 104 -13.02 10.12 -5.76
N GLU A 105 -11.93 9.85 -6.49
CA GLU A 105 -12.01 9.29 -7.84
C GLU A 105 -12.70 7.92 -7.85
N ILE A 106 -12.39 7.04 -6.90
CA ILE A 106 -13.03 5.74 -6.77
C ILE A 106 -14.54 5.88 -6.55
N ARG A 107 -14.96 6.76 -5.66
CA ARG A 107 -16.38 6.99 -5.36
C ARG A 107 -17.18 7.57 -6.53
N ALA A 108 -16.50 8.17 -7.51
CA ALA A 108 -17.11 8.68 -8.74
C ALA A 108 -17.33 7.61 -9.83
N ILE A 109 -16.82 6.38 -9.62
CA ILE A 109 -16.96 5.31 -10.60
C ILE A 109 -18.42 4.84 -10.67
N ASP A 110 -18.84 4.48 -11.89
CA ASP A 110 -20.16 3.88 -12.14
C ASP A 110 -20.26 2.51 -11.43
N PRO A 111 -21.32 2.25 -10.63
CA PRO A 111 -21.56 0.95 -10.01
C PRO A 111 -21.62 -0.23 -10.96
N GLU A 112 -22.01 -0.02 -12.21
CA GLU A 112 -21.99 -1.07 -13.24
C GLU A 112 -20.58 -1.54 -13.57
N ILE A 113 -19.60 -0.61 -13.54
CA ILE A 113 -18.18 -0.89 -13.76
C ILE A 113 -17.55 -1.51 -12.51
N MET A 114 -17.83 -0.93 -11.36
CA MET A 114 -17.29 -1.36 -10.08
C MET A 114 -18.39 -1.51 -9.03
N PRO A 115 -19.03 -2.68 -8.93
CA PRO A 115 -20.18 -2.90 -8.04
C PRO A 115 -19.90 -2.57 -6.57
N MET A 116 -18.66 -2.68 -6.15
CA MET A 116 -18.25 -2.36 -4.76
C MET A 116 -18.11 -0.86 -4.46
N VAL A 117 -18.35 0.03 -5.43
CA VAL A 117 -18.24 1.49 -5.22
C VAL A 117 -19.17 1.99 -4.12
N GLU A 118 -20.33 1.36 -3.95
CA GLU A 118 -21.30 1.72 -2.89
C GLU A 118 -20.70 1.55 -1.49
N GLN A 119 -19.93 0.48 -1.26
CA GLN A 119 -19.21 0.29 0.00
C GLN A 119 -18.20 1.43 0.25
N TRP A 120 -17.58 1.95 -0.80
CA TRP A 120 -16.61 3.03 -0.67
C TRP A 120 -17.28 4.39 -0.46
N ARG A 121 -18.49 4.57 -0.98
CA ARG A 121 -19.37 5.72 -0.64
C ARG A 121 -19.81 5.64 0.80
N GLU A 122 -20.20 4.47 1.29
CA GLU A 122 -20.56 4.22 2.67
C GLU A 122 -19.40 4.55 3.63
N TYR A 123 -18.17 4.14 3.33
CA TYR A 123 -17.01 4.49 4.17
C TYR A 123 -16.86 6.01 4.37
N LYS A 124 -17.16 6.81 3.35
CA LYS A 124 -17.13 8.28 3.48
C LYS A 124 -18.26 8.80 4.33
N THR A 125 -19.49 8.31 4.12
CA THR A 125 -20.69 8.79 4.85
C THR A 125 -20.69 8.38 6.32
N THR A 126 -20.09 7.22 6.64
CA THR A 126 -19.97 6.71 8.01
C THR A 126 -18.73 7.21 8.75
N GLY A 127 -17.86 7.99 8.10
CA GLY A 127 -16.60 8.43 8.69
C GLY A 127 -15.61 7.28 8.93
N SER A 128 -15.71 6.19 8.17
CA SER A 128 -14.86 4.99 8.33
C SER A 128 -13.54 5.06 7.53
N LEU A 129 -13.28 6.17 6.86
CA LEU A 129 -11.99 6.44 6.23
C LEU A 129 -10.98 6.91 7.29
N PHE A 130 -9.75 6.47 7.15
CA PHE A 130 -8.66 6.98 7.98
C PHE A 130 -8.19 8.35 7.48
N GLU A 131 -7.96 9.28 8.40
CA GLU A 131 -7.30 10.54 8.07
C GLU A 131 -5.83 10.28 7.72
N PRO A 132 -5.25 11.02 6.76
CA PRO A 132 -3.85 10.86 6.36
C PRO A 132 -2.87 10.96 7.54
N GLU A 133 -3.14 11.84 8.49
CA GLU A 133 -2.34 12.07 9.69
C GLU A 133 -2.28 10.83 10.58
N PHE A 134 -3.41 10.13 10.75
CA PHE A 134 -3.46 8.89 11.52
C PHE A 134 -2.63 7.78 10.86
N VAL A 135 -2.65 7.72 9.52
CA VAL A 135 -1.82 6.78 8.75
C VAL A 135 -0.34 7.16 8.88
N ALA A 136 0.00 8.45 8.87
CA ALA A 136 1.37 8.91 9.07
C ALA A 136 1.91 8.50 10.44
N GLN A 137 1.13 8.65 11.51
CA GLN A 137 1.48 8.20 12.86
C GLN A 137 1.70 6.67 12.91
N PHE A 138 0.88 5.89 12.20
CA PHE A 138 1.09 4.45 12.08
C PHE A 138 2.42 4.10 11.41
N LEU A 139 2.77 4.78 10.33
CA LEU A 139 4.05 4.56 9.64
C LEU A 139 5.24 5.00 10.50
N GLU A 140 5.10 6.11 11.22
CA GLU A 140 6.11 6.60 12.15
C GLU A 140 6.37 5.58 13.27
N TRP A 141 5.30 5.09 13.90
CA TRP A 141 5.39 4.04 14.91
C TRP A 141 6.11 2.79 14.40
N LEU A 142 5.79 2.32 13.21
CA LEU A 142 6.48 1.19 12.59
C LEU A 142 7.96 1.47 12.34
N LEU A 143 8.29 2.70 11.95
CA LEU A 143 9.67 3.09 11.64
C LEU A 143 10.51 3.34 12.89
N LEU A 144 9.92 3.78 13.99
CA LEU A 144 10.68 4.26 15.15
C LEU A 144 10.56 3.34 16.37
N GLU A 145 9.36 2.76 16.61
CA GLU A 145 9.07 2.05 17.85
C GLU A 145 9.09 0.52 17.69
N VAL A 146 8.64 -0.02 16.57
CA VAL A 146 8.63 -1.47 16.34
C VAL A 146 10.05 -1.97 16.20
N HIS A 147 10.39 -3.08 16.87
CA HIS A 147 11.72 -3.67 16.74
C HIS A 147 12.01 -4.07 15.28
N GLY A 148 13.21 -3.76 14.78
CA GLY A 148 13.54 -3.93 13.36
C GLY A 148 13.27 -5.33 12.81
N ALA A 149 13.64 -6.39 13.57
CA ALA A 149 13.38 -7.76 13.16
C ALA A 149 11.88 -8.06 12.97
N GLN A 150 11.01 -7.48 13.81
CA GLN A 150 9.57 -7.69 13.74
C GLN A 150 8.95 -7.01 12.51
N LEU A 151 9.58 -5.95 11.99
CA LEU A 151 9.07 -5.21 10.84
C LEU A 151 8.86 -6.10 9.62
N GLY A 152 9.71 -7.09 9.41
CA GLY A 152 9.64 -8.03 8.29
C GLY A 152 8.88 -9.34 8.54
N GLU A 153 8.42 -9.60 9.77
CA GLU A 153 7.78 -10.88 10.12
C GLU A 153 6.43 -11.09 9.44
N ARG A 154 5.71 -9.98 9.18
CA ARG A 154 4.38 -10.01 8.57
C ARG A 154 4.12 -8.77 7.73
N GLU A 155 3.02 -8.79 6.99
CA GLU A 155 2.44 -7.57 6.43
C GLU A 155 1.61 -6.87 7.52
N TRP A 156 2.00 -5.65 7.87
CA TRP A 156 1.35 -4.85 8.89
C TRP A 156 0.07 -4.20 8.37
N ASN A 157 -0.96 -4.15 9.20
CA ASN A 157 -2.23 -3.52 8.87
C ASN A 157 -2.56 -2.43 9.90
N ILE A 158 -3.01 -1.28 9.45
CA ILE A 158 -3.42 -0.19 10.35
C ILE A 158 -4.52 -0.62 11.34
N ARG A 159 -5.21 -1.74 11.09
CA ARG A 159 -6.24 -2.32 11.95
C ARG A 159 -5.70 -3.34 12.94
N ASP A 160 -4.38 -3.60 12.95
CA ASP A 160 -3.76 -4.53 13.89
C ASP A 160 -3.89 -4.02 15.33
N SER A 161 -4.13 -4.94 16.26
CA SER A 161 -4.37 -4.62 17.68
C SER A 161 -3.18 -3.90 18.34
N GLU A 162 -1.96 -4.23 17.95
CA GLU A 162 -0.75 -3.60 18.48
C GLU A 162 -0.71 -2.10 18.19
N TRP A 163 -1.05 -1.70 16.95
CA TRP A 163 -1.17 -0.31 16.60
C TRP A 163 -2.34 0.36 17.31
N GLN A 164 -3.52 -0.30 17.36
CA GLN A 164 -4.68 0.24 18.05
C GLN A 164 -4.39 0.54 19.54
N HIS A 165 -3.63 -0.31 20.21
CA HIS A 165 -3.18 -0.05 21.57
C HIS A 165 -2.10 1.04 21.67
N ALA A 166 -1.18 1.09 20.70
CA ALA A 166 -0.13 2.12 20.67
C ALA A 166 -0.73 3.52 20.42
N SER A 167 -1.66 3.66 19.46
CA SER A 167 -2.29 4.93 19.10
C SER A 167 -3.08 5.56 20.26
N GLN A 168 -3.70 4.75 21.14
CA GLN A 168 -4.40 5.25 22.32
C GLN A 168 -3.47 5.91 23.35
N ARG A 169 -2.17 5.62 23.30
CA ARG A 169 -1.16 6.24 24.19
C ARG A 169 -0.58 7.53 23.59
N LEU A 170 -0.84 7.79 22.33
CA LEU A 170 -0.37 8.98 21.60
C LEU A 170 -1.45 10.08 21.53
N ALA A 171 -2.71 9.74 21.86
CA ALA A 171 -3.85 10.67 21.91
C ALA A 171 -3.97 11.29 23.30
#